data_dc5e262361662c517c696197095cbf18
#
_entry.id   dc5e262361662c517c696197095cbf18
#
_cell.length_a   1.000
_cell.length_b   1.000
_cell.length_c   1.000
_cell.angle_alpha   90.00
_cell.angle_beta   90.00
_cell.angle_gamma   90.00
#
_symmetry.space_group_name_H-M   'P 1'
#
loop_
_entity.id
_entity.type
_entity.pdbx_description
1 polymer ?
#
loop_
_entity_poly.entity_id
_entity_poly.type
_entity_poly.pdbx_seq_one_letter_code
_entity_poly.pdbx_strand_id
1 'polypeptide(L)'
;MEIAKTQNEGVTILTITGRIDTVTAPKLQGFLTDVIPNSDKTELDFSEVDYISSAGLRVLLSGEKNATEAGKTMTLKNVSPEVMEVFDVTGFTGVLTIE
;
A
#
# COMPACT_ATOMS: atom_id res chain seq x y z
N MET A 1 -14.31 0.12 1.97
CA MET A 1 -12.96 0.69 1.88
C MET A 1 -13.00 1.97 1.07
N GLU A 2 -12.34 2.99 1.53
CA GLU A 2 -12.22 4.25 0.82
C GLU A 2 -10.76 4.60 0.64
N ILE A 3 -10.43 5.26 -0.47
CA ILE A 3 -9.08 5.71 -0.76
C ILE A 3 -9.14 7.18 -1.15
N ALA A 4 -8.43 8.01 -0.40
CA ALA A 4 -8.27 9.43 -0.70
C ALA A 4 -6.86 9.66 -1.23
N LYS A 5 -6.74 10.43 -2.30
CA LYS A 5 -5.45 10.69 -2.94
C LYS A 5 -5.10 12.16 -2.81
N THR A 6 -3.88 12.45 -2.34
CA THR A 6 -3.30 13.79 -2.37
C THR A 6 -1.93 13.72 -3.04
N GLN A 7 -1.54 14.80 -3.72
CA GLN A 7 -0.26 14.87 -4.42
C GLN A 7 0.44 16.17 -4.08
N ASN A 8 1.76 16.10 -3.87
CA ASN A 8 2.57 17.26 -3.57
C ASN A 8 4.02 16.99 -3.96
N GLU A 9 4.55 17.73 -4.94
CA GLU A 9 5.96 17.71 -5.33
C GLU A 9 6.51 16.31 -5.60
N GLY A 10 5.80 15.54 -6.43
CA GLY A 10 6.24 14.20 -6.82
C GLY A 10 5.87 13.10 -5.84
N VAL A 11 5.28 13.45 -4.69
CA VAL A 11 4.82 12.48 -3.71
C VAL A 11 3.30 12.33 -3.81
N THR A 12 2.82 11.10 -3.95
CA THR A 12 1.40 10.79 -3.89
C THR A 12 1.12 10.06 -2.59
N ILE A 13 0.15 10.54 -1.84
CA ILE A 13 -0.29 9.91 -0.59
C ILE A 13 -1.67 9.32 -0.81
N LEU A 14 -1.79 8.01 -0.57
CA LEU A 14 -3.07 7.31 -0.58
C LEU A 14 -3.45 7.02 0.87
N THR A 15 -4.52 7.65 1.34
CA THR A 15 -5.07 7.37 2.67
C THR A 15 -6.16 6.32 2.51
N ILE A 16 -5.96 5.16 3.10
CA ILE A 16 -6.82 4.00 2.95
C ILE A 16 -7.62 3.82 4.23
N THR A 17 -8.95 3.69 4.10
CA THR A 17 -9.84 3.51 5.25
C THR A 17 -10.60 2.21 5.12
N GLY A 18 -10.56 1.39 6.17
CA GLY A 18 -11.35 0.18 6.28
C GLY A 18 -10.58 -1.10 6.04
N ARG A 19 -11.20 -2.07 5.41
CA ARG A 19 -10.66 -3.41 5.22
C ARG A 19 -10.11 -3.57 3.81
N ILE A 20 -8.92 -4.17 3.72
CA ILE A 20 -8.36 -4.57 2.43
C ILE A 20 -8.54 -6.09 2.32
N ASP A 21 -9.56 -6.50 1.58
CA ASP A 21 -9.91 -7.91 1.45
C ASP A 21 -10.11 -8.28 -0.03
N THR A 22 -10.64 -9.47 -0.29
CA THR A 22 -10.82 -9.96 -1.66
C THR A 22 -11.70 -9.04 -2.50
N VAL A 23 -12.69 -8.41 -1.88
CA VAL A 23 -13.62 -7.52 -2.57
C VAL A 23 -13.00 -6.15 -2.85
N THR A 24 -12.22 -5.62 -1.90
CA THR A 24 -11.68 -4.25 -1.98
C THR A 24 -10.29 -4.19 -2.59
N ALA A 25 -9.53 -5.28 -2.57
CA ALA A 25 -8.17 -5.29 -3.12
C ALA A 25 -8.09 -4.82 -4.58
N PRO A 26 -9.02 -5.16 -5.48
CA PRO A 26 -8.97 -4.66 -6.86
C PRO A 26 -9.01 -3.14 -6.96
N LYS A 27 -9.72 -2.46 -6.05
CA LYS A 27 -9.77 -1.01 -6.04
C LYS A 27 -8.40 -0.43 -5.70
N LEU A 28 -7.73 -0.99 -4.68
CA LEU A 28 -6.38 -0.57 -4.32
C LEU A 28 -5.41 -0.84 -5.47
N GLN A 29 -5.52 -2.00 -6.11
CA GLN A 29 -4.69 -2.35 -7.26
C GLN A 29 -4.80 -1.30 -8.36
N GLY A 30 -6.02 -0.84 -8.66
CA GLY A 30 -6.24 0.17 -9.69
C GLY A 30 -5.57 1.49 -9.35
N PHE A 31 -5.68 1.94 -8.09
CA PHE A 31 -4.98 3.16 -7.65
C PHE A 31 -3.47 3.03 -7.77
N LEU A 32 -2.90 1.92 -7.33
CA LEU A 32 -1.45 1.73 -7.38
C LEU A 32 -0.93 1.66 -8.81
N THR A 33 -1.64 0.98 -9.69
CA THR A 33 -1.27 0.89 -11.10
C THR A 33 -1.22 2.26 -11.75
N ASP A 34 -2.12 3.16 -11.35
CA ASP A 34 -2.18 4.52 -11.88
C ASP A 34 -1.12 5.44 -11.27
N VAL A 35 -0.95 5.42 -9.94
CA VAL A 35 -0.13 6.44 -9.27
C VAL A 35 1.36 6.10 -9.24
N ILE A 36 1.75 4.84 -9.16
CA ILE A 36 3.16 4.46 -9.01
C ILE A 36 4.02 4.98 -10.15
N PRO A 37 3.66 4.77 -11.43
CA PRO A 37 4.52 5.27 -12.52
C PRO A 37 4.52 6.79 -12.64
N ASN A 38 3.55 7.46 -12.06
CA ASN A 38 3.39 8.91 -12.16
C ASN A 38 3.87 9.68 -10.92
N SER A 39 4.51 9.00 -9.99
CA SER A 39 4.95 9.60 -8.72
C SER A 39 6.38 9.17 -8.45
N ASP A 40 7.19 10.07 -7.91
CA ASP A 40 8.53 9.70 -7.46
C ASP A 40 8.44 8.79 -6.23
N LYS A 41 7.49 9.09 -5.35
CA LYS A 41 7.21 8.30 -4.15
C LYS A 41 5.72 8.18 -3.95
N THR A 42 5.26 6.97 -3.64
CA THR A 42 3.87 6.69 -3.27
C THR A 42 3.84 6.27 -1.81
N GLU A 43 3.14 7.02 -0.97
CA GLU A 43 2.96 6.68 0.43
C GLU A 43 1.56 6.13 0.65
N LEU A 44 1.48 4.99 1.33
CA LEU A 44 0.21 4.39 1.72
C LEU A 44 0.01 4.64 3.21
N ASP A 45 -0.97 5.46 3.55
CA ASP A 45 -1.29 5.75 4.94
C ASP A 45 -2.29 4.71 5.43
N PHE A 46 -1.83 3.87 6.34
CA PHE A 46 -2.60 2.75 6.90
C PHE A 46 -3.23 3.08 8.25
N SER A 47 -3.22 4.35 8.68
CA SER A 47 -3.74 4.71 10.01
C SER A 47 -5.20 4.27 10.23
N GLU A 48 -5.99 4.18 9.16
CA GLU A 48 -7.39 3.78 9.23
C GLU A 48 -7.65 2.39 8.63
N VAL A 49 -6.60 1.60 8.42
CA VAL A 49 -6.74 0.22 7.94
C VAL A 49 -6.77 -0.71 9.14
N ASP A 50 -7.84 -1.50 9.25
CA ASP A 50 -8.05 -2.40 10.39
C ASP A 50 -7.92 -3.89 10.05
N TYR A 51 -7.77 -4.22 8.76
CA TYR A 51 -7.66 -5.61 8.34
C TYR A 51 -7.06 -5.70 6.94
N ILE A 52 -6.21 -6.70 6.72
CA ILE A 52 -5.68 -7.02 5.39
C ILE A 52 -5.71 -8.54 5.17
N SER A 53 -6.22 -8.95 4.01
CA SER A 53 -6.26 -10.35 3.60
C SER A 53 -5.08 -10.70 2.70
N SER A 54 -4.99 -12.00 2.33
CA SER A 54 -3.97 -12.44 1.38
C SER A 54 -4.11 -11.75 0.02
N ALA A 55 -5.33 -11.41 -0.40
CA ALA A 55 -5.53 -10.66 -1.64
C ALA A 55 -4.92 -9.27 -1.53
N GLY A 56 -5.09 -8.62 -0.37
CA GLY A 56 -4.47 -7.32 -0.11
C GLY A 56 -2.95 -7.41 -0.09
N LEU A 57 -2.40 -8.45 0.53
CA LEU A 57 -0.95 -8.67 0.56
C LEU A 57 -0.38 -8.80 -0.85
N ARG A 58 -1.07 -9.53 -1.73
CA ARG A 58 -0.65 -9.65 -3.13
C ARG A 58 -0.63 -8.33 -3.86
N VAL A 59 -1.61 -7.47 -3.61
CA VAL A 59 -1.65 -6.13 -4.20
C VAL A 59 -0.46 -5.29 -3.75
N LEU A 60 -0.13 -5.34 -2.46
CA LEU A 60 1.03 -4.62 -1.93
C LEU A 60 2.33 -5.16 -2.52
N LEU A 61 2.46 -6.48 -2.65
CA LEU A 61 3.64 -7.07 -3.26
C LEU A 61 3.80 -6.63 -4.72
N SER A 62 2.72 -6.65 -5.47
CA SER A 62 2.72 -6.19 -6.86
C SER A 62 3.11 -4.72 -6.96
N GLY A 63 2.59 -3.88 -6.07
CA GLY A 63 2.94 -2.46 -6.03
C GLY A 63 4.42 -2.24 -5.74
N GLU A 64 4.97 -2.97 -4.77
CA GLU A 64 6.40 -2.86 -4.45
C GLU A 64 7.28 -3.27 -5.63
N LYS A 65 6.92 -4.36 -6.29
CA LYS A 65 7.65 -4.79 -7.49
C LYS A 65 7.57 -3.75 -8.61
N ASN A 66 6.39 -3.23 -8.86
CA ASN A 66 6.21 -2.23 -9.91
C ASN A 66 7.00 -0.96 -9.61
N ALA A 67 7.00 -0.52 -8.36
CA ALA A 67 7.78 0.66 -7.96
C ALA A 67 9.27 0.42 -8.17
N THR A 68 9.79 -0.71 -7.71
CA THR A 68 11.19 -1.05 -7.86
C THR A 68 11.59 -1.09 -9.34
N GLU A 69 10.80 -1.73 -10.17
CA GLU A 69 11.07 -1.84 -11.61
C GLU A 69 11.05 -0.48 -12.31
N ALA A 70 10.22 0.44 -11.83
CA ALA A 70 10.12 1.78 -12.40
C ALA A 70 11.14 2.76 -11.82
N GLY A 71 11.97 2.34 -10.88
CA GLY A 71 12.90 3.23 -10.19
C GLY A 71 12.18 4.19 -9.25
N LYS A 72 11.01 3.81 -8.76
CA LYS A 72 10.19 4.60 -7.85
C LYS A 72 10.17 3.96 -6.47
N THR A 73 9.56 4.67 -5.51
CA THR A 73 9.48 4.21 -4.13
C THR A 73 8.02 4.09 -3.70
N MET A 74 7.68 3.00 -3.00
CA MET A 74 6.40 2.85 -2.34
C MET A 74 6.66 2.57 -0.86
N THR A 75 6.06 3.36 0.03
CA THR A 75 6.22 3.18 1.48
C THR A 75 4.86 3.08 2.15
N LEU A 76 4.82 2.31 3.25
CA LEU A 76 3.64 2.20 4.09
C LEU A 76 3.92 2.96 5.39
N LYS A 77 2.94 3.73 5.84
CA LYS A 77 3.04 4.53 7.07
C LYS A 77 1.86 4.24 7.99
N ASN A 78 2.11 4.41 9.29
CA ASN A 78 1.08 4.34 10.33
C ASN A 78 0.38 2.97 10.35
N VAL A 79 1.14 1.91 10.16
CA VAL A 79 0.59 0.55 10.18
C VAL A 79 0.26 0.19 11.63
N SER A 80 -0.98 -0.28 11.86
CA SER A 80 -1.41 -0.70 13.20
C SER A 80 -0.67 -1.95 13.66
N PRO A 81 -0.60 -2.20 14.99
CA PRO A 81 0.02 -3.42 15.50
C PRO A 81 -0.61 -4.68 14.93
N GLU A 82 -1.92 -4.70 14.74
CA GLU A 82 -2.64 -5.87 14.22
C GLU A 82 -2.25 -6.16 12.78
N VAL A 83 -2.17 -5.14 11.94
CA VAL A 83 -1.75 -5.30 10.54
C VAL A 83 -0.27 -5.60 10.46
N MET A 84 0.54 -4.97 11.30
CA MET A 84 1.98 -5.24 11.35
C MET A 84 2.24 -6.70 11.69
N GLU A 85 1.46 -7.29 12.59
CA GLU A 85 1.60 -8.71 12.91
C GLU A 85 1.37 -9.59 11.69
N VAL A 86 0.40 -9.25 10.85
CA VAL A 86 0.17 -9.98 9.60
C VAL A 86 1.40 -9.90 8.70
N PHE A 87 2.01 -8.71 8.58
CA PHE A 87 3.23 -8.57 7.79
C PHE A 87 4.37 -9.39 8.37
N ASP A 88 4.51 -9.43 9.70
CA ASP A 88 5.56 -10.18 10.35
C ASP A 88 5.42 -11.69 10.11
N VAL A 89 4.22 -12.24 10.34
CA VAL A 89 4.04 -13.69 10.23
C VAL A 89 4.08 -14.17 8.78
N THR A 90 3.80 -13.29 7.82
CA THR A 90 3.87 -13.63 6.39
C THR A 90 5.23 -13.34 5.77
N GLY A 91 6.14 -12.70 6.51
CA GLY A 91 7.45 -12.31 6.01
C GLY A 91 7.44 -11.03 5.17
N PHE A 92 6.33 -10.33 5.11
CA PHE A 92 6.21 -9.12 4.29
C PHE A 92 6.98 -7.94 4.86
N THR A 93 7.32 -7.96 6.16
CA THR A 93 8.20 -6.91 6.73
C THR A 93 9.56 -6.86 6.07
N GLY A 94 10.03 -7.98 5.51
CA GLY A 94 11.29 -8.03 4.77
C GLY A 94 11.15 -7.66 3.29
N VAL A 95 9.92 -7.48 2.80
CA VAL A 95 9.63 -7.20 1.39
C VAL A 95 9.15 -5.76 1.21
N LEU A 96 8.25 -5.32 2.09
CA LEU A 96 7.67 -3.98 2.01
C LEU A 96 8.55 -2.96 2.69
N THR A 97 8.50 -1.72 2.20
CA THR A 97 9.16 -0.58 2.85
C THR A 97 8.16 0.04 3.81
N ILE A 98 8.37 -0.18 5.10
CA ILE A 98 7.46 0.29 6.15
C ILE A 98 8.19 1.33 6.99
N GLU A 99 7.56 2.50 7.14
CA GLU A 99 8.10 3.61 7.94
C GLU A 99 7.30 3.83 9.21
#